data_cc4df14281f2c4a0d5bfc04211a82064
#
_entry.id   cc4df14281f2c4a0d5bfc04211a82064
#
_cell.length_a   1.000
_cell.length_b   1.000
_cell.length_c   1.000
_cell.angle_alpha   90.00
_cell.angle_beta   90.00
_cell.angle_gamma   90.00
#
_symmetry.space_group_name_H-M   'P 1'
#
loop_
_entity.id
_entity.type
_entity.pdbx_description
1 polymer ?
#
loop_
_entity_poly.entity_id
_entity_poly.type
_entity_poly.pdbx_seq_one_letter_code
_entity_poly.pdbx_strand_id
1 'polypeptide(L)'
;LDRAEKKLREYLTVSDFKFYIPSYEHLANIYLASVPGQEKGLDSGFLFLTPLSLALCLFINYTTFTPDEEGVYFNDRIYQIPLKKDIWDAKKKRIPARNGIVVASTGGGKSVLTLNIVQQLIEQGYIVVVVEFGYSFGQLCKLYPEISLHVDYDGETPLGLNPFDLEGRSLDNNKIEVLSGIVQRFWRRMFGKDEEEQSVALTKFIQDYYATCLPPHSFPSFYRHVTEHYEDICRRKDVDPNYFDLSSFRLICSEFLPGERYANVCRTDGVPDFGNRRLVVFELTQIKQDKFLSDLVMALIFDVIHDKILSDRTRRGMIIFDEYAETAQMKSRGEDISIHSAVAFCYQKIRKENGAVMTIVQSPDQLPDDEFTKGMITNTQLLYILPTTDVVYRAVEKRFEMGGDPAQCNMMRSIRNDFSGERPHSECFIRFTGGQGRYAVVVRNELSREKFLAFQTDGETWAEIDGYSRTMPMEEAIGRYMERHPSKDRK
;
A
#
# COMPACT_ATOMS: atom_id res chain seq x y z
N LEU A 1 33.46 -21.22 22.65
CA LEU A 1 32.74 -22.41 23.17
C LEU A 1 32.24 -22.16 24.59
N ASP A 2 33.10 -21.87 25.57
CA ASP A 2 32.75 -21.70 26.99
C ASP A 2 31.65 -20.63 27.23
N ARG A 3 31.69 -19.52 26.48
CA ARG A 3 30.66 -18.47 26.56
C ARG A 3 29.29 -18.92 26.01
N ALA A 4 29.31 -19.75 24.98
CA ALA A 4 28.07 -20.31 24.40
C ALA A 4 27.49 -21.37 25.32
N GLU A 5 28.32 -22.22 25.89
CA GLU A 5 27.94 -23.25 26.88
C GLU A 5 27.32 -22.59 28.11
N LYS A 6 27.97 -21.55 28.67
CA LYS A 6 27.45 -20.82 29.83
C LYS A 6 26.05 -20.23 29.57
N LYS A 7 25.88 -19.60 28.43
CA LYS A 7 24.55 -19.04 28.03
C LYS A 7 23.51 -20.15 27.87
N LEU A 8 23.88 -21.27 27.26
CA LEU A 8 22.94 -22.39 27.09
C LEU A 8 22.52 -22.96 28.44
N ARG A 9 23.47 -23.13 29.38
CA ARG A 9 23.19 -23.58 30.75
C ARG A 9 22.21 -22.62 31.45
N GLU A 10 22.48 -21.32 31.39
CA GLU A 10 21.59 -20.31 31.98
C GLU A 10 20.17 -20.43 31.44
N TYR A 11 20.02 -20.54 30.12
CA TYR A 11 18.71 -20.68 29.45
C TYR A 11 17.97 -21.97 29.83
N LEU A 12 18.65 -23.09 29.83
CA LEU A 12 18.06 -24.39 30.18
C LEU A 12 17.66 -24.44 31.65
N THR A 13 18.46 -23.85 32.55
CA THR A 13 18.14 -23.78 33.98
C THR A 13 16.92 -22.92 34.26
N VAL A 14 16.80 -21.76 33.61
CA VAL A 14 15.63 -20.88 33.73
C VAL A 14 14.35 -21.56 33.20
N SER A 15 14.47 -22.43 32.21
CA SER A 15 13.36 -23.16 31.62
C SER A 15 13.04 -24.50 32.33
N ASP A 16 13.66 -24.77 33.47
CA ASP A 16 13.52 -26.00 34.25
C ASP A 16 13.86 -27.30 33.49
N PHE A 17 14.77 -27.18 32.51
CA PHE A 17 15.28 -28.33 31.78
C PHE A 17 16.44 -28.97 32.54
N LYS A 18 16.35 -30.28 32.78
CA LYS A 18 17.49 -31.08 33.23
C LYS A 18 18.35 -31.39 32.02
N PHE A 19 19.64 -31.10 32.11
CA PHE A 19 20.59 -31.38 31.04
C PHE A 19 21.80 -32.12 31.58
N TYR A 20 22.39 -32.91 30.72
CA TYR A 20 23.59 -33.71 31.01
C TYR A 20 24.62 -33.44 29.92
N ILE A 21 25.87 -33.26 30.34
CA ILE A 21 27.00 -33.15 29.42
C ILE A 21 27.70 -34.52 29.42
N PRO A 22 27.65 -35.23 28.27
CA PRO A 22 28.24 -36.56 28.20
C PRO A 22 29.76 -36.52 28.40
N SER A 23 30.31 -37.58 29.06
CA SER A 23 31.74 -37.77 29.15
C SER A 23 32.38 -38.06 27.79
N TYR A 24 33.69 -37.93 27.69
CA TYR A 24 34.41 -38.15 26.43
C TYR A 24 34.11 -39.53 25.80
N GLU A 25 33.95 -40.57 26.61
CA GLU A 25 33.64 -41.93 26.15
C GLU A 25 32.26 -41.99 25.44
N HIS A 26 31.28 -41.25 25.93
CA HIS A 26 29.97 -41.23 25.35
C HIS A 26 29.86 -40.29 24.13
N LEU A 27 30.75 -39.28 24.03
CA LEU A 27 30.73 -38.34 22.90
C LEU A 27 30.98 -39.04 21.56
N ALA A 28 31.88 -40.02 21.51
CA ALA A 28 32.14 -40.76 20.27
C ALA A 28 30.92 -41.58 19.83
N ASN A 29 30.21 -42.20 20.78
CA ASN A 29 28.98 -42.95 20.49
C ASN A 29 27.87 -42.04 19.97
N ILE A 30 27.64 -40.91 20.64
CA ILE A 30 26.63 -39.90 20.22
C ILE A 30 26.98 -39.33 18.84
N TYR A 31 28.27 -39.04 18.62
CA TYR A 31 28.73 -38.53 17.33
C TYR A 31 28.49 -39.54 16.20
N LEU A 32 28.88 -40.79 16.41
CA LEU A 32 28.67 -41.85 15.41
C LEU A 32 27.18 -42.09 15.15
N ALA A 33 26.35 -42.07 16.19
CA ALA A 33 24.91 -42.23 16.05
C ALA A 33 24.22 -41.05 15.34
N SER A 34 24.86 -39.88 15.27
CA SER A 34 24.36 -38.71 14.52
C SER A 34 24.60 -38.83 13.00
N VAL A 35 25.37 -39.80 12.53
CA VAL A 35 25.57 -40.08 11.12
C VAL A 35 24.34 -40.83 10.60
N PRO A 36 23.71 -40.38 9.50
CA PRO A 36 22.54 -41.04 8.95
C PRO A 36 22.77 -42.56 8.70
N GLY A 37 21.87 -43.37 9.22
CA GLY A 37 21.95 -44.84 9.14
C GLY A 37 22.73 -45.54 10.29
N GLN A 38 23.32 -44.73 11.19
CA GLN A 38 24.04 -45.28 12.37
C GLN A 38 23.29 -45.10 13.70
N GLU A 39 22.05 -44.69 13.66
CA GLU A 39 21.22 -44.32 14.84
C GLU A 39 21.04 -45.52 15.81
N LYS A 40 21.07 -46.75 15.30
CA LYS A 40 20.94 -47.96 16.08
C LYS A 40 22.12 -48.21 17.05
N GLY A 41 23.25 -47.54 16.83
CA GLY A 41 24.42 -47.62 17.67
C GLY A 41 24.36 -46.75 18.93
N LEU A 42 23.34 -45.94 19.12
CA LEU A 42 23.20 -45.10 20.29
C LEU A 42 22.88 -45.94 21.54
N ASP A 43 23.64 -45.70 22.61
CA ASP A 43 23.41 -46.35 23.90
C ASP A 43 21.98 -46.04 24.40
N SER A 44 21.29 -47.08 24.88
CA SER A 44 19.93 -46.98 25.39
C SER A 44 19.78 -45.98 26.54
N GLY A 45 20.84 -45.70 27.29
CA GLY A 45 20.86 -44.67 28.32
C GLY A 45 20.64 -43.24 27.82
N PHE A 46 20.82 -43.00 26.52
CA PHE A 46 20.56 -41.72 25.87
C PHE A 46 19.19 -41.67 25.13
N LEU A 47 18.41 -42.73 25.20
CA LEU A 47 17.08 -42.80 24.63
C LEU A 47 16.02 -42.44 25.68
N PHE A 48 15.09 -41.63 25.33
CA PHE A 48 13.96 -41.33 26.19
C PHE A 48 12.66 -41.25 25.36
N LEU A 49 11.59 -41.70 25.99
CA LEU A 49 10.27 -41.61 25.39
C LEU A 49 9.76 -40.18 25.51
N THR A 50 9.32 -39.60 24.39
CA THR A 50 8.71 -38.28 24.34
C THR A 50 7.53 -38.29 23.40
N PRO A 51 6.47 -37.50 23.67
CA PRO A 51 5.42 -37.28 22.70
C PRO A 51 5.98 -36.71 21.39
N LEU A 52 5.46 -37.16 20.26
CA LEU A 52 5.92 -36.69 18.93
C LEU A 52 5.84 -35.16 18.81
N SER A 53 4.81 -34.54 19.37
CA SER A 53 4.67 -33.08 19.40
C SER A 53 5.83 -32.39 20.11
N LEU A 54 6.32 -32.93 21.21
CA LEU A 54 7.47 -32.38 21.94
C LEU A 54 8.78 -32.62 21.17
N ALA A 55 8.95 -33.82 20.59
CA ALA A 55 10.11 -34.11 19.73
C ALA A 55 10.20 -33.17 18.55
N LEU A 56 9.07 -32.87 17.89
CA LEU A 56 9.01 -31.92 16.76
C LEU A 56 9.40 -30.48 17.14
N CYS A 57 9.21 -30.07 18.41
CA CYS A 57 9.70 -28.79 18.90
C CYS A 57 11.23 -28.67 18.94
N LEU A 58 11.96 -29.81 18.98
CA LEU A 58 13.41 -29.82 18.94
C LEU A 58 13.99 -29.76 17.53
N PHE A 59 13.15 -29.98 16.50
CA PHE A 59 13.58 -29.79 15.13
C PHE A 59 13.60 -28.30 14.83
N ILE A 60 14.79 -27.75 14.66
CA ILE A 60 14.97 -26.38 14.27
C ILE A 60 14.51 -26.24 12.81
N ASN A 61 13.38 -25.63 12.61
CA ASN A 61 12.93 -25.32 11.27
C ASN A 61 13.64 -24.05 10.79
N TYR A 62 14.70 -24.22 10.00
CA TYR A 62 15.47 -23.11 9.42
C TYR A 62 14.82 -22.49 8.19
N THR A 63 13.74 -23.08 7.71
CA THR A 63 13.06 -22.61 6.51
C THR A 63 11.68 -22.11 6.85
N THR A 64 11.25 -21.09 6.11
CA THR A 64 9.89 -20.59 6.11
C THR A 64 9.01 -21.31 5.08
N PHE A 65 9.45 -22.49 4.64
CA PHE A 65 8.77 -23.31 3.63
C PHE A 65 7.42 -23.82 4.14
N THR A 66 6.46 -22.92 4.20
CA THR A 66 5.04 -23.20 4.46
C THR A 66 4.23 -22.42 3.46
N PRO A 67 4.05 -22.96 2.22
CA PRO A 67 3.30 -22.27 1.19
C PRO A 67 1.84 -22.11 1.60
N ASP A 68 1.23 -21.04 1.13
CA ASP A 68 -0.21 -20.87 1.13
C ASP A 68 -0.76 -21.40 -0.21
N GLU A 69 -2.04 -21.73 -0.27
CA GLU A 69 -2.65 -22.26 -1.51
C GLU A 69 -2.80 -21.17 -2.58
N GLU A 70 -3.07 -19.95 -2.17
CA GLU A 70 -3.18 -18.75 -3.00
C GLU A 70 -2.26 -17.64 -2.47
N GLY A 71 -2.13 -16.54 -3.20
CA GLY A 71 -1.37 -15.36 -2.78
C GLY A 71 -0.24 -14.99 -3.74
N VAL A 72 0.71 -14.23 -3.23
CA VAL A 72 1.86 -13.69 -3.97
C VAL A 72 3.02 -14.67 -3.90
N TYR A 73 3.67 -14.92 -5.04
CA TYR A 73 4.88 -15.74 -5.11
C TYR A 73 6.11 -14.96 -4.68
N PHE A 74 6.88 -15.61 -3.84
CA PHE A 74 8.22 -15.26 -3.42
C PHE A 74 9.10 -16.52 -3.50
N ASN A 75 10.37 -16.41 -3.12
CA ASN A 75 11.24 -17.57 -2.97
C ASN A 75 11.55 -17.80 -1.49
N ASP A 76 11.72 -19.08 -1.11
CA ASP A 76 12.20 -19.44 0.21
C ASP A 76 13.63 -18.93 0.41
N ARG A 77 13.93 -18.49 1.64
CA ARG A 77 15.22 -17.90 1.98
C ARG A 77 16.38 -18.89 1.84
N ILE A 78 16.17 -20.15 2.21
CA ILE A 78 17.22 -21.17 2.30
C ILE A 78 17.26 -22.03 1.04
N TYR A 79 16.13 -22.63 0.70
CA TYR A 79 16.05 -23.56 -0.42
C TYR A 79 15.84 -22.87 -1.78
N GLN A 80 15.54 -21.56 -1.77
CA GLN A 80 15.36 -20.74 -2.97
C GLN A 80 14.30 -21.28 -3.95
N ILE A 81 13.33 -22.00 -3.40
CA ILE A 81 12.20 -22.54 -4.16
C ILE A 81 11.00 -21.59 -4.07
N PRO A 82 10.16 -21.53 -5.12
CA PRO A 82 8.97 -20.68 -5.10
C PRO A 82 8.01 -21.08 -3.98
N LEU A 83 7.49 -20.09 -3.27
CA LEU A 83 6.44 -20.27 -2.28
C LEU A 83 5.41 -19.14 -2.39
N LYS A 84 4.14 -19.47 -2.16
CA LYS A 84 3.07 -18.49 -2.08
C LYS A 84 2.90 -17.98 -0.66
N LYS A 85 2.61 -16.68 -0.52
CA LYS A 85 2.14 -16.08 0.72
C LYS A 85 0.83 -15.34 0.46
N ASP A 86 -0.22 -15.84 1.13
CA ASP A 86 -1.54 -15.24 1.04
C ASP A 86 -1.61 -13.98 1.90
N ILE A 87 -1.45 -12.83 1.24
CA ILE A 87 -1.59 -11.51 1.87
C ILE A 87 -3.06 -11.10 2.05
N TRP A 88 -4.00 -11.84 1.46
CA TRP A 88 -5.44 -11.65 1.68
C TRP A 88 -5.96 -12.49 2.84
N ASP A 89 -5.26 -13.57 3.14
CA ASP A 89 -5.46 -14.49 4.26
C ASP A 89 -6.91 -14.99 4.40
N ALA A 90 -7.53 -15.26 3.25
CA ALA A 90 -8.93 -15.66 3.20
C ALA A 90 -9.22 -16.99 3.93
N LYS A 91 -8.28 -17.95 3.84
CA LYS A 91 -8.45 -19.32 4.38
C LYS A 91 -7.91 -19.47 5.80
N LYS A 92 -6.69 -19.01 6.05
CA LYS A 92 -6.00 -19.23 7.35
C LYS A 92 -6.46 -18.27 8.43
N LYS A 93 -7.01 -17.13 8.07
CA LYS A 93 -7.54 -16.10 8.99
C LYS A 93 -6.54 -15.67 10.08
N ARG A 94 -5.27 -15.59 9.73
CA ARG A 94 -4.18 -15.10 10.60
C ARG A 94 -4.34 -13.62 10.93
N ILE A 95 -4.98 -12.89 10.02
CA ILE A 95 -5.20 -11.45 10.12
C ILE A 95 -6.69 -11.13 9.92
N PRO A 96 -7.30 -10.30 10.78
CA PRO A 96 -8.67 -9.84 10.62
C PRO A 96 -8.83 -8.70 9.59
N ALA A 97 -7.78 -7.94 9.31
CA ALA A 97 -7.74 -6.94 8.24
C ALA A 97 -6.53 -7.19 7.34
N ARG A 98 -6.51 -6.58 6.16
CA ARG A 98 -5.50 -6.85 5.12
C ARG A 98 -4.61 -5.65 4.87
N ASN A 99 -4.71 -4.65 5.74
CA ASN A 99 -3.94 -3.43 5.62
C ASN A 99 -2.47 -3.67 5.94
N GLY A 100 -1.61 -3.05 5.17
CA GLY A 100 -0.18 -3.23 5.25
C GLY A 100 0.60 -1.92 5.35
N ILE A 101 1.78 -2.01 5.97
CA ILE A 101 2.81 -0.97 5.89
C ILE A 101 4.08 -1.61 5.37
N VAL A 102 4.69 -0.98 4.38
CA VAL A 102 6.02 -1.33 3.86
C VAL A 102 7.02 -0.32 4.41
N VAL A 103 8.06 -0.80 5.06
CA VAL A 103 9.17 0.03 5.56
C VAL A 103 10.43 -0.36 4.82
N ALA A 104 11.02 0.62 4.12
CA ALA A 104 12.22 0.40 3.32
C ALA A 104 13.03 1.68 3.15
N SER A 105 14.31 1.65 3.44
CA SER A 105 15.23 2.75 3.09
C SER A 105 15.33 2.94 1.58
N THR A 106 15.77 4.11 1.15
CA THR A 106 16.13 4.37 -0.26
C THR A 106 17.14 3.33 -0.73
N GLY A 107 16.93 2.74 -1.91
CA GLY A 107 17.77 1.66 -2.44
C GLY A 107 17.54 0.28 -1.82
N GLY A 108 16.63 0.14 -0.83
CA GLY A 108 16.30 -1.13 -0.17
C GLY A 108 15.49 -2.13 -1.00
N GLY A 109 15.12 -1.80 -2.24
CA GLY A 109 14.30 -2.66 -3.11
C GLY A 109 12.79 -2.43 -2.98
N LYS A 110 12.36 -1.31 -2.39
CA LYS A 110 10.97 -0.92 -2.17
C LYS A 110 10.13 -1.04 -3.44
N SER A 111 10.49 -0.30 -4.49
CA SER A 111 9.74 -0.26 -5.75
C SER A 111 9.67 -1.64 -6.40
N VAL A 112 10.77 -2.38 -6.44
CA VAL A 112 10.83 -3.73 -7.01
C VAL A 112 9.91 -4.71 -6.27
N LEU A 113 9.86 -4.64 -4.92
CA LEU A 113 8.96 -5.47 -4.13
C LEU A 113 7.48 -5.13 -4.40
N THR A 114 7.14 -3.85 -4.35
CA THR A 114 5.75 -3.40 -4.51
C THR A 114 5.24 -3.63 -5.92
N LEU A 115 6.05 -3.39 -6.95
CA LEU A 115 5.71 -3.69 -8.34
C LEU A 115 5.50 -5.19 -8.56
N ASN A 116 6.33 -6.06 -7.97
CA ASN A 116 6.12 -7.50 -8.03
C ASN A 116 4.82 -7.94 -7.35
N ILE A 117 4.47 -7.34 -6.21
CA ILE A 117 3.18 -7.62 -5.55
C ILE A 117 2.03 -7.14 -6.42
N VAL A 118 2.06 -5.90 -6.91
CA VAL A 118 1.00 -5.29 -7.72
C VAL A 118 0.78 -6.07 -9.01
N GLN A 119 1.86 -6.43 -9.73
CA GLN A 119 1.76 -7.24 -10.93
C GLN A 119 0.96 -8.52 -10.67
N GLN A 120 1.35 -9.27 -9.65
CA GLN A 120 0.69 -10.53 -9.34
C GLN A 120 -0.76 -10.35 -8.87
N LEU A 121 -1.09 -9.24 -8.20
CA LEU A 121 -2.46 -8.93 -7.81
C LEU A 121 -3.35 -8.63 -9.02
N ILE A 122 -2.90 -7.79 -9.95
CA ILE A 122 -3.68 -7.46 -11.16
C ILE A 122 -3.85 -8.68 -12.07
N GLU A 123 -2.84 -9.55 -12.18
CA GLU A 123 -2.93 -10.83 -12.89
C GLU A 123 -3.96 -11.77 -12.25
N GLN A 124 -4.11 -11.75 -10.93
CA GLN A 124 -5.15 -12.50 -10.19
C GLN A 124 -6.53 -11.83 -10.21
N GLY A 125 -6.70 -10.71 -10.92
CA GLY A 125 -7.98 -10.02 -11.08
C GLY A 125 -8.33 -9.01 -9.99
N TYR A 126 -7.38 -8.63 -9.12
CA TYR A 126 -7.58 -7.56 -8.15
C TYR A 126 -7.64 -6.20 -8.84
N ILE A 127 -8.37 -5.27 -8.24
CA ILE A 127 -8.31 -3.86 -8.62
C ILE A 127 -7.25 -3.21 -7.72
N VAL A 128 -6.28 -2.53 -8.32
CA VAL A 128 -5.24 -1.82 -7.59
C VAL A 128 -5.25 -0.35 -8.01
N VAL A 129 -5.35 0.53 -7.02
CA VAL A 129 -5.17 1.97 -7.22
C VAL A 129 -3.90 2.39 -6.49
N VAL A 130 -3.02 3.08 -7.20
CA VAL A 130 -1.75 3.59 -6.66
C VAL A 130 -1.78 5.10 -6.70
N VAL A 131 -1.37 5.73 -5.61
CA VAL A 131 -1.05 7.14 -5.56
C VAL A 131 0.44 7.25 -5.26
N GLU A 132 1.18 7.87 -6.17
CA GLU A 132 2.63 7.97 -6.07
C GLU A 132 3.17 9.38 -6.32
N PHE A 133 4.40 9.59 -5.84
CA PHE A 133 5.18 10.82 -6.00
C PHE A 133 6.62 10.50 -6.47
N GLY A 134 6.79 9.62 -7.48
CA GLY A 134 8.13 9.17 -7.84
C GLY A 134 8.26 8.32 -9.11
N TYR A 135 7.27 8.29 -9.97
CA TYR A 135 7.30 7.61 -11.29
C TYR A 135 7.68 6.12 -11.24
N SER A 136 7.38 5.43 -10.13
CA SER A 136 7.77 4.02 -9.95
C SER A 136 6.90 3.05 -10.78
N PHE A 137 5.60 3.34 -10.94
CA PHE A 137 4.63 2.42 -11.52
C PHE A 137 4.37 2.60 -13.02
N GLY A 138 4.88 3.67 -13.63
CA GLY A 138 4.63 3.98 -15.04
C GLY A 138 5.05 2.86 -16.00
N GLN A 139 6.16 2.17 -15.73
CA GLN A 139 6.60 1.04 -16.58
C GLN A 139 5.70 -0.18 -16.44
N LEU A 140 5.16 -0.45 -15.25
CA LEU A 140 4.17 -1.52 -15.08
C LEU A 140 2.90 -1.26 -15.90
N CYS A 141 2.46 0.01 -15.95
CA CYS A 141 1.33 0.38 -16.81
C CYS A 141 1.60 0.13 -18.30
N LYS A 142 2.84 0.35 -18.77
CA LYS A 142 3.24 0.07 -20.15
C LYS A 142 3.30 -1.43 -20.47
N LEU A 143 3.54 -2.29 -19.48
CA LEU A 143 3.48 -3.75 -19.63
C LEU A 143 2.03 -4.25 -19.73
N TYR A 144 1.07 -3.55 -19.15
CA TYR A 144 -0.34 -3.95 -19.12
C TYR A 144 -1.28 -2.87 -19.66
N PRO A 145 -1.09 -2.35 -20.89
CA PRO A 145 -1.82 -1.19 -21.41
C PRO A 145 -3.34 -1.42 -21.47
N GLU A 146 -3.78 -2.64 -21.69
CA GLU A 146 -5.20 -2.99 -21.80
C GLU A 146 -5.98 -2.89 -20.49
N ILE A 147 -5.30 -3.12 -19.36
CA ILE A 147 -5.94 -3.20 -18.04
C ILE A 147 -5.43 -2.13 -17.08
N SER A 148 -4.52 -1.27 -17.51
CA SER A 148 -3.96 -0.20 -16.67
C SER A 148 -4.30 1.18 -17.21
N LEU A 149 -4.23 2.15 -16.34
CA LEU A 149 -4.30 3.57 -16.64
C LEU A 149 -3.26 4.31 -15.80
N HIS A 150 -2.36 5.05 -16.42
CA HIS A 150 -1.40 5.93 -15.77
C HIS A 150 -1.82 7.38 -16.00
N VAL A 151 -2.15 8.08 -14.93
CA VAL A 151 -2.53 9.50 -14.93
C VAL A 151 -1.36 10.28 -14.34
N ASP A 152 -0.54 10.85 -15.21
CA ASP A 152 0.55 11.77 -14.83
C ASP A 152 -0.03 13.18 -14.84
N TYR A 153 -0.39 13.69 -13.65
CA TYR A 153 -1.11 14.94 -13.50
C TYR A 153 -0.16 16.10 -13.20
N ASP A 154 -0.09 17.05 -14.13
CA ASP A 154 0.77 18.24 -14.09
C ASP A 154 0.01 19.54 -13.74
N GLY A 155 -1.30 19.46 -13.57
CA GLY A 155 -2.17 20.63 -13.39
C GLY A 155 -2.68 21.24 -14.71
N GLU A 156 -2.04 20.95 -15.84
CA GLU A 156 -2.41 21.50 -17.15
C GLU A 156 -3.20 20.51 -18.00
N THR A 157 -2.97 19.22 -17.84
CA THR A 157 -3.74 18.16 -18.52
C THR A 157 -5.03 17.85 -17.75
N PRO A 158 -6.08 17.33 -18.42
CA PRO A 158 -7.29 16.90 -17.73
C PRO A 158 -7.02 15.78 -16.75
N LEU A 159 -7.50 15.92 -15.49
CA LEU A 159 -7.36 14.88 -14.47
C LEU A 159 -8.22 13.64 -14.78
N GLY A 160 -9.32 13.82 -15.49
CA GLY A 160 -10.23 12.74 -15.84
C GLY A 160 -11.23 12.35 -14.75
N LEU A 161 -11.30 13.11 -13.65
CA LEU A 161 -12.20 12.84 -12.53
C LEU A 161 -13.34 13.86 -12.52
N ASN A 162 -14.59 13.37 -12.55
CA ASN A 162 -15.76 14.21 -12.38
C ASN A 162 -16.61 13.68 -11.21
N PRO A 163 -16.48 14.25 -10.01
CA PRO A 163 -17.24 13.80 -8.85
C PRO A 163 -18.75 14.01 -8.97
N PHE A 164 -19.18 14.89 -9.90
CA PHE A 164 -20.59 15.18 -10.14
C PHE A 164 -21.28 14.16 -11.07
N ASP A 165 -20.53 13.31 -11.74
CA ASP A 165 -21.11 12.22 -12.52
C ASP A 165 -21.51 11.06 -11.59
N LEU A 166 -22.78 10.70 -11.61
CA LEU A 166 -23.32 9.60 -10.82
C LEU A 166 -23.18 8.24 -11.51
N GLU A 167 -22.65 8.19 -12.73
CA GLU A 167 -22.52 6.96 -13.52
C GLU A 167 -23.82 6.12 -13.56
N GLY A 168 -24.96 6.78 -13.64
CA GLY A 168 -26.28 6.16 -13.67
C GLY A 168 -26.84 5.74 -12.29
N ARG A 169 -26.12 6.02 -11.19
CA ARG A 169 -26.62 5.80 -9.83
C ARG A 169 -27.55 6.92 -9.37
N SER A 170 -28.34 6.65 -8.34
CA SER A 170 -29.14 7.70 -7.69
C SER A 170 -28.28 8.51 -6.71
N LEU A 171 -28.58 9.79 -6.60
CA LEU A 171 -27.99 10.66 -5.59
C LEU A 171 -28.44 10.21 -4.18
N ASP A 172 -27.53 9.73 -3.36
CA ASP A 172 -27.77 9.39 -1.96
C ASP A 172 -27.16 10.42 -0.99
N ASN A 173 -27.47 10.30 0.30
CA ASN A 173 -26.97 11.23 1.30
C ASN A 173 -25.45 11.20 1.43
N ASN A 174 -24.83 10.04 1.27
CA ASN A 174 -23.39 9.91 1.33
C ASN A 174 -22.70 10.68 0.18
N LYS A 175 -23.21 10.54 -1.04
CA LYS A 175 -22.69 11.29 -2.20
C LYS A 175 -22.89 12.80 -2.06
N ILE A 176 -24.01 13.24 -1.48
CA ILE A 176 -24.25 14.65 -1.18
C ILE A 176 -23.19 15.21 -0.22
N GLU A 177 -22.88 14.49 0.85
CA GLU A 177 -21.84 14.88 1.79
C GLU A 177 -20.44 14.95 1.14
N VAL A 178 -20.09 13.94 0.33
CA VAL A 178 -18.83 13.93 -0.43
C VAL A 178 -18.76 15.14 -1.37
N LEU A 179 -19.82 15.40 -2.15
CA LEU A 179 -19.89 16.56 -3.05
C LEU A 179 -19.81 17.88 -2.29
N SER A 180 -20.48 17.98 -1.15
CA SER A 180 -20.39 19.16 -0.27
C SER A 180 -18.96 19.40 0.18
N GLY A 181 -18.24 18.36 0.64
CA GLY A 181 -16.83 18.44 1.01
C GLY A 181 -15.93 18.86 -0.16
N ILE A 182 -16.18 18.35 -1.36
CA ILE A 182 -15.43 18.75 -2.57
C ILE A 182 -15.69 20.22 -2.94
N VAL A 183 -16.96 20.66 -2.93
CA VAL A 183 -17.30 22.05 -3.22
C VAL A 183 -16.71 23.00 -2.17
N GLN A 184 -16.70 22.63 -0.91
CA GLN A 184 -16.05 23.43 0.14
C GLN A 184 -14.54 23.59 -0.14
N ARG A 185 -13.87 22.55 -0.65
CA ARG A 185 -12.45 22.65 -1.07
C ARG A 185 -12.27 23.58 -2.27
N PHE A 186 -13.13 23.48 -3.28
CA PHE A 186 -13.12 24.43 -4.41
C PHE A 186 -13.32 25.87 -3.95
N TRP A 187 -14.21 26.05 -2.98
CA TRP A 187 -14.46 27.37 -2.38
C TRP A 187 -13.35 27.83 -1.42
N ARG A 188 -12.37 26.95 -1.14
CA ARG A 188 -11.31 27.18 -0.12
C ARG A 188 -11.87 27.55 1.24
N ARG A 189 -13.06 27.06 1.56
CA ARG A 189 -13.79 27.31 2.78
C ARG A 189 -14.31 26.00 3.34
N MET A 190 -13.84 25.65 4.54
CA MET A 190 -14.35 24.49 5.27
C MET A 190 -15.27 25.00 6.37
N PHE A 191 -16.50 24.52 6.36
CA PHE A 191 -17.47 24.91 7.39
C PHE A 191 -17.17 24.19 8.71
N GLY A 192 -16.98 24.98 9.79
CA GLY A 192 -16.81 24.49 11.14
C GLY A 192 -18.15 24.16 11.81
N LYS A 193 -18.08 23.74 13.07
CA LYS A 193 -19.30 23.46 13.87
C LYS A 193 -20.21 24.66 14.05
N ASP A 194 -19.66 25.85 14.03
CA ASP A 194 -20.41 27.11 14.15
C ASP A 194 -20.99 27.60 12.80
N GLU A 195 -20.78 26.82 11.72
CA GLU A 195 -21.24 27.13 10.37
C GLU A 195 -22.12 25.98 9.81
N GLU A 196 -22.89 25.33 10.68
CA GLU A 196 -23.74 24.19 10.31
C GLU A 196 -24.85 24.59 9.34
N GLU A 197 -25.39 25.80 9.48
CA GLU A 197 -26.39 26.36 8.58
C GLU A 197 -25.86 26.52 7.14
N GLN A 198 -24.61 26.97 6.99
CA GLN A 198 -23.95 27.09 5.69
C GLN A 198 -23.71 25.72 5.05
N SER A 199 -23.36 24.74 5.84
CA SER A 199 -23.19 23.36 5.38
C SER A 199 -24.51 22.79 4.87
N VAL A 200 -25.60 22.99 5.64
CA VAL A 200 -26.96 22.57 5.24
C VAL A 200 -27.43 23.34 4.01
N ALA A 201 -27.16 24.63 3.91
CA ALA A 201 -27.51 25.42 2.73
C ALA A 201 -26.81 24.83 1.47
N LEU A 202 -25.51 24.53 1.54
CA LEU A 202 -24.77 23.94 0.41
C LEU A 202 -25.35 22.58 0.01
N THR A 203 -25.69 21.71 0.95
CA THR A 203 -26.30 20.41 0.63
C THR A 203 -27.66 20.57 -0.05
N LYS A 204 -28.47 21.54 0.36
CA LYS A 204 -29.74 21.89 -0.31
C LYS A 204 -29.53 22.39 -1.73
N PHE A 205 -28.48 23.16 -2.00
CA PHE A 205 -28.11 23.62 -3.36
C PHE A 205 -27.69 22.45 -4.25
N ILE A 206 -26.91 21.51 -3.73
CA ILE A 206 -26.53 20.28 -4.47
C ILE A 206 -27.78 19.46 -4.81
N GLN A 207 -28.68 19.25 -3.85
CA GLN A 207 -29.94 18.53 -4.08
C GLN A 207 -30.83 19.22 -5.12
N ASP A 208 -30.90 20.55 -5.12
CA ASP A 208 -31.69 21.31 -6.10
C ASP A 208 -31.08 21.15 -7.51
N TYR A 209 -29.76 21.19 -7.61
CA TYR A 209 -29.07 21.02 -8.89
C TYR A 209 -29.42 19.67 -9.55
N TYR A 210 -29.31 18.56 -8.80
CA TYR A 210 -29.63 17.23 -9.34
C TYR A 210 -31.15 17.03 -9.59
N ALA A 211 -32.00 17.76 -8.88
CA ALA A 211 -33.45 17.70 -9.11
C ALA A 211 -33.89 18.47 -10.34
N THR A 212 -33.16 19.52 -10.74
CA THR A 212 -33.55 20.47 -11.76
C THR A 212 -32.76 20.36 -13.06
N CYS A 213 -31.47 20.01 -12.96
CA CYS A 213 -30.57 19.94 -14.12
C CYS A 213 -30.54 18.54 -14.71
N LEU A 214 -30.51 18.46 -16.03
CA LEU A 214 -30.29 17.19 -16.74
C LEU A 214 -28.79 16.88 -16.89
N PRO A 215 -28.39 15.59 -16.95
CA PRO A 215 -27.03 15.23 -17.25
C PRO A 215 -26.56 15.72 -18.62
N PRO A 216 -25.28 15.93 -18.88
CA PRO A 216 -24.17 15.58 -17.99
C PRO A 216 -23.98 16.57 -16.83
N HIS A 217 -23.80 16.02 -15.61
CA HIS A 217 -23.51 16.82 -14.42
C HIS A 217 -22.02 17.08 -14.28
N SER A 218 -21.65 18.32 -13.90
CA SER A 218 -20.26 18.73 -13.71
C SER A 218 -20.18 19.93 -12.76
N PHE A 219 -18.98 20.19 -12.22
CA PHE A 219 -18.79 21.37 -11.38
C PHE A 219 -19.11 22.68 -12.13
N PRO A 220 -18.66 22.91 -13.39
CA PRO A 220 -19.05 24.11 -14.13
C PRO A 220 -20.56 24.27 -14.31
N SER A 221 -21.31 23.18 -14.54
CA SER A 221 -22.77 23.26 -14.63
C SER A 221 -23.44 23.50 -13.27
N PHE A 222 -22.94 22.95 -12.20
CA PHE A 222 -23.37 23.25 -10.84
C PHE A 222 -23.11 24.72 -10.47
N TYR A 223 -21.91 25.22 -10.74
CA TYR A 223 -21.57 26.64 -10.54
C TYR A 223 -22.55 27.59 -11.27
N ARG A 224 -22.82 27.30 -12.55
CA ARG A 224 -23.76 28.10 -13.35
C ARG A 224 -25.16 28.04 -12.74
N HIS A 225 -25.65 26.86 -12.40
CA HIS A 225 -26.97 26.71 -11.80
C HIS A 225 -27.11 27.54 -10.52
N VAL A 226 -26.13 27.46 -9.61
CA VAL A 226 -26.15 28.24 -8.37
C VAL A 226 -26.10 29.74 -8.64
N THR A 227 -25.23 30.19 -9.56
CA THR A 227 -25.03 31.62 -9.80
C THR A 227 -26.16 32.29 -10.56
N GLU A 228 -26.84 31.57 -11.45
CA GLU A 228 -27.94 32.09 -12.27
C GLU A 228 -29.31 32.00 -11.57
N HIS A 229 -29.50 30.98 -10.70
CA HIS A 229 -30.79 30.67 -10.08
C HIS A 229 -30.80 30.82 -8.55
N TYR A 230 -29.84 31.53 -7.97
CA TYR A 230 -29.64 31.65 -6.52
C TYR A 230 -30.92 31.98 -5.73
N GLU A 231 -31.62 33.04 -6.09
CA GLU A 231 -32.84 33.49 -5.39
C GLU A 231 -33.99 32.47 -5.51
N ASP A 232 -34.08 31.79 -6.65
CA ASP A 232 -35.08 30.75 -6.89
C ASP A 232 -34.80 29.50 -6.08
N ILE A 233 -33.53 29.12 -5.96
CA ILE A 233 -33.09 27.98 -5.12
C ILE A 233 -33.40 28.30 -3.66
N CYS A 234 -33.03 29.49 -3.18
CA CYS A 234 -33.32 29.91 -1.80
C CYS A 234 -34.82 29.80 -1.49
N ARG A 235 -35.68 30.24 -2.42
CA ARG A 235 -37.14 30.13 -2.26
C ARG A 235 -37.64 28.68 -2.29
N ARG A 236 -37.18 27.88 -3.25
CA ARG A 236 -37.63 26.48 -3.39
C ARG A 236 -37.20 25.60 -2.23
N LYS A 237 -36.00 25.83 -1.68
CA LYS A 237 -35.39 25.01 -0.63
C LYS A 237 -35.55 25.60 0.76
N ASP A 238 -36.24 26.75 0.87
CA ASP A 238 -36.39 27.47 2.14
C ASP A 238 -35.04 27.67 2.87
N VAL A 239 -34.11 28.36 2.16
CA VAL A 239 -32.78 28.73 2.63
C VAL A 239 -32.70 30.23 2.78
N ASP A 240 -32.34 30.73 3.97
CA ASP A 240 -32.05 32.14 4.15
C ASP A 240 -30.82 32.53 3.32
N PRO A 241 -30.89 33.57 2.45
CA PRO A 241 -29.75 34.02 1.68
C PRO A 241 -28.49 34.34 2.47
N ASN A 242 -28.63 34.68 3.75
CA ASN A 242 -27.47 34.96 4.61
C ASN A 242 -26.61 33.71 4.93
N TYR A 243 -27.13 32.50 4.74
CA TYR A 243 -26.39 31.26 4.97
C TYR A 243 -25.54 30.82 3.78
N PHE A 244 -25.52 31.57 2.66
CA PHE A 244 -24.69 31.23 1.52
C PHE A 244 -24.08 32.49 0.91
N ASP A 245 -22.78 32.68 1.06
CA ASP A 245 -22.04 33.82 0.52
C ASP A 245 -21.82 33.66 -1.00
N LEU A 246 -22.81 34.02 -1.77
CA LEU A 246 -22.77 33.93 -3.23
C LEU A 246 -21.63 34.76 -3.86
N SER A 247 -21.27 35.90 -3.26
CA SER A 247 -20.19 36.74 -3.80
C SER A 247 -18.84 36.08 -3.70
N SER A 248 -18.53 35.49 -2.51
CA SER A 248 -17.33 34.71 -2.29
C SER A 248 -17.31 33.42 -3.13
N PHE A 249 -18.44 32.71 -3.23
CA PHE A 249 -18.58 31.54 -4.07
C PHE A 249 -18.27 31.84 -5.53
N ARG A 250 -18.87 32.89 -6.08
CA ARG A 250 -18.63 33.35 -7.46
C ARG A 250 -17.15 33.63 -7.70
N LEU A 251 -16.53 34.42 -6.83
CA LEU A 251 -15.14 34.85 -7.01
C LEU A 251 -14.16 33.69 -6.96
N ILE A 252 -14.29 32.83 -5.94
CA ILE A 252 -13.28 31.77 -5.70
C ILE A 252 -13.52 30.57 -6.62
N CYS A 253 -14.76 30.14 -6.75
CA CYS A 253 -15.08 28.96 -7.56
C CYS A 253 -14.99 29.19 -9.05
N SER A 254 -14.94 30.44 -9.51
CA SER A 254 -14.71 30.75 -10.94
C SER A 254 -13.35 30.26 -11.44
N GLU A 255 -12.34 30.09 -10.55
CA GLU A 255 -11.02 29.58 -10.95
C GLU A 255 -11.05 28.15 -11.53
N PHE A 256 -12.17 27.44 -11.37
CA PHE A 256 -12.36 26.05 -11.87
C PHE A 256 -13.19 26.00 -13.17
N LEU A 257 -13.54 27.14 -13.74
CA LEU A 257 -14.29 27.20 -14.99
C LEU A 257 -13.39 27.05 -16.21
N PRO A 258 -13.93 26.69 -17.37
CA PRO A 258 -13.17 26.56 -18.61
C PRO A 258 -12.38 27.84 -18.94
N GLY A 259 -11.07 27.71 -19.12
CA GLY A 259 -10.15 28.81 -19.40
C GLY A 259 -9.48 29.44 -18.18
N GLU A 260 -9.86 29.03 -16.96
CA GLU A 260 -9.29 29.52 -15.72
C GLU A 260 -8.21 28.56 -15.17
N ARG A 261 -7.52 29.00 -14.13
CA ARG A 261 -6.31 28.36 -13.58
C ARG A 261 -6.45 26.87 -13.26
N TYR A 262 -7.57 26.45 -12.69
CA TYR A 262 -7.82 25.08 -12.25
C TYR A 262 -8.88 24.35 -13.09
N ALA A 263 -9.15 24.83 -14.29
CA ALA A 263 -10.17 24.26 -15.18
C ALA A 263 -9.99 22.75 -15.43
N ASN A 264 -8.74 22.29 -15.45
CA ASN A 264 -8.39 20.91 -15.81
C ASN A 264 -8.64 19.90 -14.69
N VAL A 265 -8.82 20.35 -13.44
CA VAL A 265 -9.11 19.48 -12.29
C VAL A 265 -10.43 18.71 -12.49
N CYS A 266 -11.45 19.35 -13.06
CA CYS A 266 -12.77 18.75 -13.27
C CYS A 266 -13.03 18.33 -14.73
N ARG A 267 -12.02 18.38 -15.60
CA ARG A 267 -12.16 17.97 -17.00
C ARG A 267 -11.93 16.47 -17.15
N THR A 268 -12.78 15.86 -17.98
CA THR A 268 -12.73 14.45 -18.33
C THR A 268 -12.39 14.20 -19.80
N ASP A 269 -12.30 15.27 -20.60
CA ASP A 269 -12.08 15.19 -22.04
C ASP A 269 -10.73 14.53 -22.37
N GLY A 270 -10.73 13.48 -23.17
CA GLY A 270 -9.53 12.81 -23.62
C GLY A 270 -8.88 11.85 -22.61
N VAL A 271 -9.45 11.72 -21.42
CA VAL A 271 -8.98 10.73 -20.43
C VAL A 271 -9.76 9.44 -20.60
N PRO A 272 -9.07 8.26 -20.67
CA PRO A 272 -9.75 6.98 -20.78
C PRO A 272 -10.64 6.69 -19.56
N ASP A 273 -11.75 6.00 -19.79
CA ASP A 273 -12.64 5.56 -18.73
C ASP A 273 -11.90 4.68 -17.71
N PHE A 274 -12.11 4.98 -16.43
CA PHE A 274 -11.57 4.20 -15.30
C PHE A 274 -12.30 2.85 -15.13
N GLY A 275 -13.51 2.68 -15.70
CA GLY A 275 -14.46 1.62 -15.37
C GLY A 275 -13.94 0.18 -15.46
N ASN A 276 -13.12 -0.14 -16.46
CA ASN A 276 -12.64 -1.51 -16.69
C ASN A 276 -11.16 -1.72 -16.38
N ARG A 277 -10.48 -0.73 -15.80
CA ARG A 277 -9.06 -0.82 -15.50
C ARG A 277 -8.82 -1.55 -14.18
N ARG A 278 -7.88 -2.51 -14.16
CA ARG A 278 -7.48 -3.21 -12.95
C ARG A 278 -6.40 -2.46 -12.19
N LEU A 279 -5.53 -1.73 -12.90
CA LEU A 279 -4.49 -0.89 -12.31
C LEU A 279 -4.76 0.56 -12.72
N VAL A 280 -4.89 1.43 -11.73
CA VAL A 280 -4.95 2.88 -11.94
C VAL A 280 -3.85 3.51 -11.10
N VAL A 281 -2.97 4.25 -11.75
CA VAL A 281 -1.84 4.93 -11.11
C VAL A 281 -2.03 6.44 -11.27
N PHE A 282 -2.08 7.14 -10.16
CA PHE A 282 -2.05 8.59 -10.10
C PHE A 282 -0.64 9.05 -9.72
N GLU A 283 0.07 9.62 -10.67
CA GLU A 283 1.38 10.24 -10.46
C GLU A 283 1.19 11.73 -10.19
N LEU A 284 1.59 12.18 -9.01
CA LEU A 284 1.33 13.53 -8.51
C LEU A 284 2.63 14.33 -8.24
N THR A 285 3.76 13.87 -8.71
CA THR A 285 5.07 14.52 -8.47
C THR A 285 5.08 15.97 -8.91
N GLN A 286 4.45 16.29 -10.04
CA GLN A 286 4.49 17.63 -10.62
C GLN A 286 3.68 18.66 -9.81
N ILE A 287 2.62 18.25 -9.14
CA ILE A 287 1.78 19.14 -8.32
C ILE A 287 2.16 19.14 -6.83
N LYS A 288 3.16 18.36 -6.42
CA LYS A 288 3.59 18.19 -5.03
C LYS A 288 3.85 19.48 -4.27
N GLN A 289 4.33 20.52 -4.94
CA GLN A 289 4.62 21.83 -4.32
C GLN A 289 3.36 22.71 -4.17
N ASP A 290 2.33 22.51 -4.97
CA ASP A 290 1.04 23.21 -4.82
C ASP A 290 0.17 22.42 -3.82
N LYS A 291 0.29 22.79 -2.54
CA LYS A 291 -0.43 22.11 -1.44
C LYS A 291 -1.95 22.15 -1.62
N PHE A 292 -2.49 23.24 -2.17
CA PHE A 292 -3.91 23.35 -2.39
C PHE A 292 -4.38 22.40 -3.49
N LEU A 293 -3.68 22.39 -4.62
CA LEU A 293 -3.99 21.50 -5.74
C LEU A 293 -3.83 20.03 -5.35
N SER A 294 -2.76 19.69 -4.62
CA SER A 294 -2.52 18.33 -4.12
C SER A 294 -3.63 17.84 -3.20
N ASP A 295 -4.09 18.66 -2.23
CA ASP A 295 -5.20 18.31 -1.33
C ASP A 295 -6.51 18.08 -2.10
N LEU A 296 -6.80 18.98 -3.05
CA LEU A 296 -7.99 18.88 -3.87
C LEU A 296 -8.00 17.63 -4.76
N VAL A 297 -6.90 17.38 -5.47
CA VAL A 297 -6.74 16.20 -6.32
C VAL A 297 -6.84 14.92 -5.51
N MET A 298 -6.24 14.89 -4.33
CA MET A 298 -6.36 13.73 -3.43
C MET A 298 -7.80 13.49 -2.99
N ALA A 299 -8.57 14.53 -2.68
CA ALA A 299 -9.97 14.37 -2.33
C ALA A 299 -10.80 13.79 -3.50
N LEU A 300 -10.53 14.19 -4.73
CA LEU A 300 -11.16 13.65 -5.93
C LEU A 300 -10.76 12.19 -6.17
N ILE A 301 -9.48 11.86 -5.98
CA ILE A 301 -8.99 10.47 -6.07
C ILE A 301 -9.68 9.58 -5.04
N PHE A 302 -9.87 10.06 -3.80
CA PHE A 302 -10.59 9.29 -2.77
C PHE A 302 -12.05 9.03 -3.15
N ASP A 303 -12.74 9.97 -3.78
CA ASP A 303 -14.11 9.78 -4.29
C ASP A 303 -14.14 8.65 -5.34
N VAL A 304 -13.22 8.68 -6.32
CA VAL A 304 -13.10 7.62 -7.33
C VAL A 304 -12.70 6.27 -6.72
N ILE A 305 -11.79 6.25 -5.76
CA ILE A 305 -11.40 5.03 -5.05
C ILE A 305 -12.62 4.42 -4.36
N HIS A 306 -13.41 5.23 -3.66
CA HIS A 306 -14.63 4.78 -3.01
C HIS A 306 -15.59 4.16 -4.03
N ASP A 307 -15.84 4.83 -5.11
CA ASP A 307 -16.77 4.37 -6.14
C ASP A 307 -16.27 3.13 -6.89
N LYS A 308 -14.99 2.98 -7.10
CA LYS A 308 -14.41 1.93 -7.93
C LYS A 308 -14.01 0.67 -7.16
N ILE A 309 -13.42 0.83 -5.99
CA ILE A 309 -12.94 -0.31 -5.17
C ILE A 309 -14.02 -0.73 -4.18
N LEU A 310 -14.68 0.24 -3.55
CA LEU A 310 -15.57 -0.02 -2.42
C LEU A 310 -17.00 -0.32 -2.84
N SER A 311 -17.41 0.00 -4.06
CA SER A 311 -18.78 -0.24 -4.54
C SER A 311 -19.07 -1.71 -4.84
N ASP A 312 -18.09 -2.48 -5.33
CA ASP A 312 -18.24 -3.89 -5.69
C ASP A 312 -17.52 -4.80 -4.67
N ARG A 313 -18.25 -5.24 -3.65
CA ARG A 313 -17.75 -6.14 -2.60
C ARG A 313 -17.36 -7.53 -3.07
N THR A 314 -17.72 -7.91 -4.29
CA THR A 314 -17.36 -9.22 -4.87
C THR A 314 -15.91 -9.23 -5.35
N ARG A 315 -15.34 -8.08 -5.65
CA ARG A 315 -13.97 -7.92 -6.14
C ARG A 315 -13.02 -7.56 -5.01
N ARG A 316 -11.80 -8.05 -5.09
CA ARG A 316 -10.72 -7.69 -4.16
C ARG A 316 -10.06 -6.40 -4.64
N GLY A 317 -9.92 -5.41 -3.76
CA GLY A 317 -9.33 -4.12 -4.11
C GLY A 317 -8.21 -3.70 -3.18
N MET A 318 -7.15 -3.10 -3.70
CA MET A 318 -6.03 -2.58 -2.91
C MET A 318 -5.74 -1.13 -3.30
N ILE A 319 -5.56 -0.29 -2.27
CA ILE A 319 -5.10 1.08 -2.43
C ILE A 319 -3.67 1.14 -1.92
N ILE A 320 -2.77 1.70 -2.71
CA ILE A 320 -1.36 1.85 -2.36
C ILE A 320 -0.98 3.33 -2.37
N PHE A 321 -0.37 3.79 -1.28
CA PHE A 321 0.22 5.12 -1.19
C PHE A 321 1.73 4.96 -1.13
N ASP A 322 2.42 5.31 -2.21
CA ASP A 322 3.88 5.37 -2.19
C ASP A 322 4.35 6.71 -1.61
N GLU A 323 5.50 6.70 -0.94
CA GLU A 323 6.04 7.85 -0.22
C GLU A 323 5.03 8.54 0.73
N TYR A 324 4.25 7.71 1.43
CA TYR A 324 3.12 8.16 2.24
C TYR A 324 3.46 9.22 3.29
N ALA A 325 4.68 9.26 3.78
CA ALA A 325 5.11 10.29 4.72
C ALA A 325 4.93 11.72 4.18
N GLU A 326 5.08 11.92 2.89
CA GLU A 326 4.83 13.20 2.23
C GLU A 326 3.34 13.53 2.19
N THR A 327 2.53 12.54 1.81
CA THR A 327 1.06 12.64 1.81
C THR A 327 0.51 12.96 3.21
N ALA A 328 1.04 12.30 4.25
CA ALA A 328 0.60 12.48 5.63
C ALA A 328 0.92 13.88 6.21
N GLN A 329 1.92 14.56 5.67
CA GLN A 329 2.30 15.91 6.08
C GLN A 329 1.55 17.02 5.35
N MET A 330 0.77 16.69 4.31
CA MET A 330 -0.08 17.65 3.62
C MET A 330 -1.24 18.05 4.53
N LYS A 331 -1.19 19.27 5.09
CA LYS A 331 -2.24 19.82 5.94
C LYS A 331 -3.19 20.66 5.10
N SER A 332 -4.47 20.31 5.12
CA SER A 332 -5.54 21.19 4.64
C SER A 332 -5.68 22.43 5.52
N ARG A 333 -6.15 23.55 4.96
CA ARG A 333 -6.58 24.71 5.74
C ARG A 333 -7.92 24.39 6.44
N GLY A 334 -7.85 23.79 7.60
CA GLY A 334 -8.99 23.36 8.41
C GLY A 334 -8.64 22.05 9.11
N GLU A 335 -8.65 22.04 10.43
CA GLU A 335 -7.99 21.01 11.25
C GLU A 335 -8.63 19.61 11.17
N ASP A 336 -9.83 19.44 10.61
CA ASP A 336 -10.61 18.22 10.81
C ASP A 336 -10.61 17.22 9.64
N ILE A 337 -10.20 17.59 8.42
CA ILE A 337 -10.20 16.67 7.28
C ILE A 337 -8.88 16.80 6.50
N SER A 338 -7.86 16.12 6.97
CA SER A 338 -6.60 15.96 6.24
C SER A 338 -6.63 14.69 5.38
N ILE A 339 -5.80 14.63 4.34
CA ILE A 339 -5.57 13.39 3.58
C ILE A 339 -5.19 12.25 4.53
N HIS A 340 -4.40 12.56 5.55
CA HIS A 340 -4.00 11.60 6.57
C HIS A 340 -5.20 11.01 7.33
N SER A 341 -6.17 11.84 7.71
CA SER A 341 -7.40 11.36 8.35
C SER A 341 -8.24 10.47 7.42
N ALA A 342 -8.32 10.81 6.13
CA ALA A 342 -9.04 10.01 5.14
C ALA A 342 -8.39 8.63 4.93
N VAL A 343 -7.06 8.57 4.83
CA VAL A 343 -6.32 7.30 4.74
C VAL A 343 -6.50 6.48 6.02
N ALA A 344 -6.40 7.09 7.21
CA ALA A 344 -6.63 6.41 8.47
C ALA A 344 -8.05 5.82 8.56
N PHE A 345 -9.04 6.55 8.06
CA PHE A 345 -10.41 6.07 7.97
C PHE A 345 -10.55 4.86 7.03
N CYS A 346 -9.82 4.87 5.89
CA CYS A 346 -9.76 3.70 5.01
C CYS A 346 -9.20 2.48 5.75
N TYR A 347 -8.13 2.62 6.54
CA TYR A 347 -7.59 1.53 7.36
C TYR A 347 -8.62 0.89 8.30
N GLN A 348 -9.57 1.68 8.79
CA GLN A 348 -10.61 1.19 9.71
C GLN A 348 -11.77 0.50 8.98
N LYS A 349 -12.15 0.97 7.80
CA LYS A 349 -13.41 0.58 7.16
C LYS A 349 -13.28 -0.31 5.93
N ILE A 350 -12.20 -0.22 5.17
CA ILE A 350 -12.05 -0.85 3.85
C ILE A 350 -12.20 -2.38 3.87
N ARG A 351 -11.93 -3.01 5.01
CA ARG A 351 -12.13 -4.45 5.20
C ARG A 351 -13.55 -4.89 4.88
N LYS A 352 -14.57 -4.09 5.26
CA LYS A 352 -15.98 -4.41 5.05
C LYS A 352 -16.35 -4.44 3.57
N GLU A 353 -15.58 -3.74 2.77
CA GLU A 353 -15.74 -3.61 1.33
C GLU A 353 -14.81 -4.54 0.53
N ASN A 354 -14.29 -5.60 1.17
CA ASN A 354 -13.31 -6.54 0.59
C ASN A 354 -12.03 -5.85 0.08
N GLY A 355 -11.68 -4.74 0.70
CA GLY A 355 -10.54 -3.91 0.34
C GLY A 355 -9.35 -4.05 1.30
N ALA A 356 -8.22 -3.47 0.90
CA ALA A 356 -7.00 -3.31 1.69
C ALA A 356 -6.33 -1.98 1.36
N VAL A 357 -5.61 -1.41 2.35
CA VAL A 357 -4.72 -0.26 2.15
C VAL A 357 -3.29 -0.69 2.41
N MET A 358 -2.37 -0.25 1.58
CA MET A 358 -0.94 -0.39 1.79
C MET A 358 -0.28 0.99 1.73
N THR A 359 0.42 1.37 2.78
CA THR A 359 1.25 2.59 2.79
C THR A 359 2.72 2.22 2.79
N ILE A 360 3.52 3.00 2.09
CA ILE A 360 4.95 2.77 1.94
C ILE A 360 5.69 3.97 2.54
N VAL A 361 6.57 3.69 3.49
CA VAL A 361 7.35 4.71 4.21
C VAL A 361 8.82 4.32 4.29
N GLN A 362 9.70 5.29 4.41
CA GLN A 362 11.12 5.02 4.62
C GLN A 362 11.44 4.72 6.10
N SER A 363 10.69 5.32 7.00
CA SER A 363 10.75 5.06 8.44
C SER A 363 9.38 5.32 9.07
N PRO A 364 8.96 4.52 10.07
CA PRO A 364 7.72 4.79 10.82
C PRO A 364 7.75 6.15 11.56
N ASP A 365 8.92 6.66 11.88
CA ASP A 365 9.08 7.96 12.57
C ASP A 365 8.79 9.16 11.67
N GLN A 366 8.66 8.96 10.35
CA GLN A 366 8.22 9.99 9.42
C GLN A 366 6.71 10.22 9.46
N LEU A 367 5.94 9.28 10.03
CA LEU A 367 4.50 9.44 10.21
C LEU A 367 4.22 10.43 11.36
N PRO A 368 3.16 11.26 11.26
CA PRO A 368 2.74 12.14 12.34
C PRO A 368 2.52 11.38 13.65
N ASP A 369 2.72 12.06 14.79
CA ASP A 369 2.42 11.47 16.10
C ASP A 369 1.04 11.94 16.58
N ASP A 370 0.00 11.36 15.97
CA ASP A 370 -1.39 11.71 16.19
C ASP A 370 -2.29 10.46 16.32
N GLU A 371 -3.56 10.68 16.62
CA GLU A 371 -4.55 9.60 16.76
C GLU A 371 -4.82 8.86 15.44
N PHE A 372 -4.64 9.52 14.28
CA PHE A 372 -4.83 8.91 12.98
C PHE A 372 -3.72 7.88 12.71
N THR A 373 -2.47 8.24 12.95
CA THR A 373 -1.33 7.29 12.86
C THR A 373 -1.48 6.13 13.83
N LYS A 374 -1.92 6.38 15.07
CA LYS A 374 -2.19 5.30 16.04
C LYS A 374 -3.27 4.36 15.52
N GLY A 375 -4.35 4.93 14.95
CA GLY A 375 -5.41 4.16 14.30
C GLY A 375 -4.93 3.32 13.13
N MET A 376 -4.06 3.86 12.28
CA MET A 376 -3.44 3.13 11.17
C MET A 376 -2.56 1.99 11.67
N ILE A 377 -1.67 2.22 12.62
CA ILE A 377 -0.78 1.19 13.19
C ILE A 377 -1.59 0.07 13.82
N THR A 378 -2.63 0.39 14.60
CA THR A 378 -3.51 -0.61 15.22
C THR A 378 -4.23 -1.48 14.19
N ASN A 379 -4.59 -0.91 13.03
CA ASN A 379 -5.25 -1.63 11.95
C ASN A 379 -4.29 -2.18 10.90
N THR A 380 -2.97 -2.03 11.08
CA THR A 380 -1.94 -2.62 10.24
C THR A 380 -1.67 -4.04 10.71
N GLN A 381 -1.95 -5.00 9.85
CA GLN A 381 -1.79 -6.41 10.17
C GLN A 381 -0.81 -7.14 9.28
N LEU A 382 -0.35 -6.48 8.23
CA LEU A 382 0.75 -6.89 7.39
C LEU A 382 1.87 -5.85 7.48
N LEU A 383 3.00 -6.28 8.00
CA LEU A 383 4.19 -5.43 8.09
C LEU A 383 5.29 -6.03 7.21
N TYR A 384 5.69 -5.27 6.19
CA TYR A 384 6.76 -5.64 5.26
C TYR A 384 7.98 -4.80 5.58
N ILE A 385 9.07 -5.44 5.95
CA ILE A 385 10.35 -4.76 6.24
C ILE A 385 11.40 -5.23 5.26
N LEU A 386 12.02 -4.29 4.56
CA LEU A 386 13.21 -4.53 3.74
C LEU A 386 14.48 -4.13 4.50
N PRO A 387 15.66 -4.55 4.03
CA PRO A 387 16.92 -4.18 4.65
C PRO A 387 17.06 -2.67 4.82
N THR A 388 17.38 -2.25 6.04
CA THR A 388 17.44 -0.86 6.43
C THR A 388 18.48 -0.64 7.55
N THR A 389 18.55 0.56 8.11
CA THR A 389 19.50 0.90 9.18
C THR A 389 18.99 0.47 10.55
N ASP A 390 19.91 0.33 11.51
CA ASP A 390 19.56 0.01 12.90
C ASP A 390 18.63 1.04 13.55
N VAL A 391 18.69 2.28 13.11
CA VAL A 391 17.80 3.35 13.60
C VAL A 391 16.37 3.05 13.20
N VAL A 392 16.15 2.71 11.93
CA VAL A 392 14.82 2.36 11.41
C VAL A 392 14.31 1.06 12.02
N TYR A 393 15.17 0.03 12.21
CA TYR A 393 14.75 -1.19 12.91
C TYR A 393 14.26 -0.90 14.32
N ARG A 394 14.95 -0.05 15.09
CA ARG A 394 14.49 0.38 16.42
C ARG A 394 13.17 1.15 16.38
N ALA A 395 12.98 2.00 15.37
CA ALA A 395 11.72 2.71 15.16
C ALA A 395 10.56 1.73 14.89
N VAL A 396 10.80 0.73 14.05
CA VAL A 396 9.83 -0.35 13.79
C VAL A 396 9.50 -1.13 15.06
N GLU A 397 10.52 -1.59 15.80
CA GLU A 397 10.33 -2.33 17.05
C GLU A 397 9.50 -1.56 18.06
N LYS A 398 9.75 -0.26 18.20
CA LYS A 398 9.02 0.63 19.11
C LYS A 398 7.59 0.88 18.63
N ARG A 399 7.40 1.32 17.39
CA ARG A 399 6.08 1.70 16.86
C ARG A 399 5.12 0.53 16.71
N PHE A 400 5.62 -0.67 16.39
CA PHE A 400 4.81 -1.88 16.23
C PHE A 400 4.88 -2.84 17.42
N GLU A 401 5.36 -2.35 18.57
CA GLU A 401 5.40 -3.08 19.85
C GLU A 401 6.01 -4.49 19.73
N MET A 402 7.16 -4.60 19.04
CA MET A 402 7.80 -5.87 18.78
C MET A 402 8.70 -6.34 19.96
N GLY A 403 8.93 -5.50 20.97
CA GLY A 403 9.87 -5.78 22.08
C GLY A 403 9.57 -7.04 22.90
N GLY A 404 8.34 -7.56 22.83
CA GLY A 404 7.94 -8.81 23.47
C GLY A 404 8.28 -10.08 22.66
N ASP A 405 8.88 -9.97 21.47
CA ASP A 405 9.25 -11.10 20.61
C ASP A 405 10.68 -10.96 20.04
N PRO A 406 11.69 -11.30 20.85
CA PRO A 406 13.09 -11.20 20.42
C PRO A 406 13.42 -12.05 19.19
N ALA A 407 12.71 -13.16 18.98
CA ALA A 407 12.92 -14.02 17.82
C ALA A 407 12.53 -13.32 16.52
N GLN A 408 11.38 -12.65 16.49
CA GLN A 408 10.97 -11.86 15.33
C GLN A 408 11.88 -10.64 15.11
N CYS A 409 12.32 -9.95 16.16
CA CYS A 409 13.28 -8.85 16.03
C CYS A 409 14.61 -9.33 15.42
N ASN A 410 15.15 -10.48 15.88
CA ASN A 410 16.35 -11.06 15.31
C ASN A 410 16.14 -11.49 13.84
N MET A 411 15.01 -12.09 13.54
CA MET A 411 14.64 -12.47 12.16
C MET A 411 14.58 -11.24 11.25
N MET A 412 13.91 -10.17 11.68
CA MET A 412 13.84 -8.89 10.97
C MET A 412 15.22 -8.29 10.71
N ARG A 413 16.10 -8.26 11.72
CA ARG A 413 17.47 -7.72 11.59
C ARG A 413 18.41 -8.59 10.77
N SER A 414 18.02 -9.84 10.48
CA SER A 414 18.85 -10.78 9.70
C SER A 414 18.66 -10.65 8.18
N ILE A 415 17.68 -9.86 7.73
CA ILE A 415 17.40 -9.69 6.29
C ILE A 415 18.50 -8.89 5.61
N ARG A 416 18.75 -9.19 4.34
CA ARG A 416 19.77 -8.55 3.53
C ARG A 416 19.40 -8.54 2.05
N ASN A 417 20.04 -7.66 1.30
CA ASN A 417 20.00 -7.68 -0.15
C ASN A 417 21.28 -8.35 -0.68
N ASP A 418 21.15 -9.08 -1.76
CA ASP A 418 22.27 -9.54 -2.57
C ASP A 418 21.93 -9.29 -4.04
N PHE A 419 22.46 -8.21 -4.59
CA PHE A 419 22.28 -7.84 -5.99
C PHE A 419 23.48 -8.23 -6.88
N SER A 420 24.54 -8.77 -6.28
CA SER A 420 25.79 -9.14 -6.95
C SER A 420 25.97 -10.64 -7.17
N GLY A 421 25.15 -11.47 -6.51
CA GLY A 421 25.21 -12.92 -6.61
C GLY A 421 24.64 -13.49 -7.91
N GLU A 422 24.72 -14.80 -8.06
CA GLU A 422 24.16 -15.52 -9.24
C GLU A 422 22.62 -15.35 -9.35
N ARG A 423 21.95 -15.12 -8.24
CA ARG A 423 20.49 -14.90 -8.15
C ARG A 423 20.20 -13.61 -7.37
N PRO A 424 20.25 -12.45 -8.04
CA PRO A 424 20.01 -11.18 -7.39
C PRO A 424 18.64 -11.11 -6.73
N HIS A 425 18.61 -10.68 -5.46
CA HIS A 425 17.37 -10.63 -4.69
C HIS A 425 17.42 -9.61 -3.56
N SER A 426 16.25 -9.20 -3.09
CA SER A 426 16.07 -8.54 -1.80
C SER A 426 15.31 -9.47 -0.85
N GLU A 427 15.74 -9.56 0.41
CA GLU A 427 14.97 -10.26 1.42
C GLU A 427 13.92 -9.32 2.01
N CYS A 428 12.75 -9.87 2.31
CA CYS A 428 11.66 -9.15 2.94
C CYS A 428 11.19 -9.93 4.17
N PHE A 429 11.16 -9.26 5.31
CA PHE A 429 10.49 -9.76 6.51
C PHE A 429 9.02 -9.39 6.43
N ILE A 430 8.14 -10.38 6.48
CA ILE A 430 6.69 -10.19 6.47
C ILE A 430 6.13 -10.68 7.81
N ARG A 431 5.48 -9.78 8.54
CA ARG A 431 4.80 -10.09 9.80
C ARG A 431 3.29 -10.01 9.63
N PHE A 432 2.61 -11.06 10.11
CA PHE A 432 1.16 -11.14 10.19
C PHE A 432 0.75 -10.96 11.65
N THR A 433 -0.09 -9.96 11.93
CA THR A 433 -0.52 -9.62 13.30
C THR A 433 -2.03 -9.54 13.41
N GLY A 434 -2.58 -9.92 14.56
CA GLY A 434 -3.99 -9.72 14.89
C GLY A 434 -4.87 -10.97 14.90
N GLY A 435 -4.32 -12.16 14.66
CA GLY A 435 -5.02 -13.44 14.79
C GLY A 435 -4.68 -14.17 16.10
N GLN A 436 -4.88 -15.48 16.13
CA GLN A 436 -4.56 -16.36 17.27
C GLN A 436 -3.06 -16.57 17.48
N GLY A 437 -2.20 -15.75 16.90
CA GLY A 437 -0.75 -15.81 17.06
C GLY A 437 -0.02 -14.79 16.20
N ARG A 438 1.24 -14.55 16.54
CA ARG A 438 2.14 -13.71 15.76
C ARG A 438 2.90 -14.63 14.80
N TYR A 439 2.67 -14.48 13.51
CA TYR A 439 3.40 -15.21 12.48
C TYR A 439 4.31 -14.25 11.72
N ALA A 440 5.54 -14.64 11.51
CA ALA A 440 6.46 -13.89 10.68
C ALA A 440 7.26 -14.84 9.77
N VAL A 441 7.70 -14.33 8.65
CA VAL A 441 8.46 -15.06 7.65
C VAL A 441 9.46 -14.13 6.97
N VAL A 442 10.62 -14.68 6.59
CA VAL A 442 11.54 -14.00 5.68
C VAL A 442 11.45 -14.69 4.33
N VAL A 443 11.18 -13.91 3.30
CA VAL A 443 11.10 -14.37 1.92
C VAL A 443 12.11 -13.61 1.06
N ARG A 444 12.49 -14.19 -0.07
CA ARG A 444 13.27 -13.53 -1.11
C ARG A 444 12.34 -13.00 -2.19
N ASN A 445 12.45 -11.72 -2.48
CA ASN A 445 11.92 -11.10 -3.68
C ASN A 445 12.99 -11.22 -4.76
N GLU A 446 12.95 -12.33 -5.47
CA GLU A 446 13.89 -12.68 -6.53
C GLU A 446 13.12 -12.68 -7.85
N LEU A 447 13.59 -11.90 -8.82
CA LEU A 447 12.93 -11.71 -10.09
C LEU A 447 13.83 -12.20 -11.23
N SER A 448 13.22 -12.60 -12.34
CA SER A 448 13.98 -12.78 -13.57
C SER A 448 14.60 -11.44 -13.99
N ARG A 449 15.64 -11.49 -14.82
CA ARG A 449 16.31 -10.29 -15.30
C ARG A 449 15.34 -9.36 -16.02
N GLU A 450 14.46 -9.91 -16.83
CA GLU A 450 13.44 -9.16 -17.58
C GLU A 450 12.51 -8.39 -16.62
N LYS A 451 11.99 -9.07 -15.61
CA LYS A 451 11.14 -8.44 -14.59
C LYS A 451 11.89 -7.40 -13.77
N PHE A 452 13.13 -7.68 -13.42
CA PHE A 452 13.95 -6.72 -12.69
C PHE A 452 14.17 -5.44 -13.50
N LEU A 453 14.50 -5.57 -14.80
CA LEU A 453 14.66 -4.44 -15.72
C LEU A 453 13.34 -3.65 -15.91
N ALA A 454 12.20 -4.34 -15.88
CA ALA A 454 10.90 -3.70 -15.95
C ALA A 454 10.54 -2.92 -14.66
N PHE A 455 11.09 -3.30 -13.51
CA PHE A 455 10.67 -2.75 -12.21
C PHE A 455 11.70 -1.85 -11.56
N GLN A 456 12.91 -1.81 -12.07
CA GLN A 456 13.94 -0.94 -11.53
C GLN A 456 13.73 0.52 -11.96
N THR A 457 14.19 1.43 -11.11
CA THR A 457 14.09 2.87 -11.28
C THR A 457 15.46 3.55 -11.43
N ASP A 458 16.51 2.76 -11.74
CA ASP A 458 17.85 3.31 -12.02
C ASP A 458 17.83 4.20 -13.26
N GLY A 459 18.28 5.44 -13.12
CA GLY A 459 18.06 6.50 -14.09
C GLY A 459 18.62 6.21 -15.50
N GLU A 460 19.80 5.63 -15.61
CA GLU A 460 20.41 5.34 -16.92
C GLU A 460 19.72 4.19 -17.63
N THR A 461 19.53 3.07 -16.91
CA THR A 461 18.86 1.89 -17.46
C THR A 461 17.40 2.18 -17.79
N TRP A 462 16.72 2.90 -16.89
CA TRP A 462 15.34 3.31 -17.11
C TRP A 462 15.20 4.18 -18.35
N ALA A 463 16.06 5.19 -18.53
CA ALA A 463 16.00 6.11 -19.67
C ALA A 463 16.25 5.40 -21.01
N GLU A 464 17.15 4.42 -21.05
CA GLU A 464 17.40 3.65 -22.28
C GLU A 464 16.21 2.76 -22.64
N ILE A 465 15.64 2.03 -21.68
CA ILE A 465 14.47 1.18 -21.91
C ILE A 465 13.24 2.04 -22.27
N ASP A 466 13.02 3.18 -21.58
CA ASP A 466 11.96 4.12 -21.92
C ASP A 466 12.09 4.66 -23.32
N GLY A 467 13.32 5.00 -23.73
CA GLY A 467 13.61 5.44 -25.10
C GLY A 467 13.17 4.41 -26.16
N TYR A 468 13.41 3.12 -25.92
CA TYR A 468 12.93 2.05 -26.83
C TYR A 468 11.41 1.88 -26.76
N SER A 469 10.83 1.95 -25.58
CA SER A 469 9.38 1.73 -25.37
C SER A 469 8.48 2.77 -26.05
N ARG A 470 9.05 3.90 -26.50
CA ARG A 470 8.31 4.92 -27.29
C ARG A 470 7.99 4.46 -28.72
N THR A 471 8.72 3.46 -29.23
CA THR A 471 8.59 2.99 -30.63
C THR A 471 8.21 1.51 -30.73
N MET A 472 8.22 0.78 -29.64
CA MET A 472 7.91 -0.65 -29.59
C MET A 472 7.27 -1.02 -28.24
N PRO A 473 6.58 -2.18 -28.13
CA PRO A 473 6.06 -2.70 -26.88
C PRO A 473 7.15 -2.83 -25.80
N MET A 474 6.77 -2.67 -24.53
CA MET A 474 7.71 -2.68 -23.40
C MET A 474 8.52 -3.97 -23.31
N GLU A 475 7.92 -5.12 -23.60
CA GLU A 475 8.61 -6.43 -23.61
C GLU A 475 9.73 -6.47 -24.64
N GLU A 476 9.48 -5.96 -25.85
CA GLU A 476 10.49 -5.88 -26.92
C GLU A 476 11.58 -4.88 -26.57
N ALA A 477 11.24 -3.76 -25.94
CA ALA A 477 12.20 -2.76 -25.45
C ALA A 477 13.18 -3.36 -24.43
N ILE A 478 12.68 -4.14 -23.48
CA ILE A 478 13.50 -4.86 -22.51
C ILE A 478 14.39 -5.90 -23.22
N GLY A 479 13.83 -6.68 -24.15
CA GLY A 479 14.60 -7.65 -24.95
C GLY A 479 15.76 -6.98 -25.69
N ARG A 480 15.51 -5.85 -26.33
CA ARG A 480 16.55 -5.07 -27.05
C ARG A 480 17.64 -4.53 -26.12
N TYR A 481 17.24 -4.07 -24.92
CA TYR A 481 18.21 -3.67 -23.90
C TYR A 481 19.09 -4.84 -23.48
N MET A 482 18.51 -6.03 -23.25
CA MET A 482 19.25 -7.24 -22.85
C MET A 482 20.23 -7.74 -23.92
N GLU A 483 19.87 -7.60 -25.20
CA GLU A 483 20.77 -7.94 -26.32
C GLU A 483 22.00 -7.02 -26.34
N ARG A 484 21.84 -5.74 -26.08
CA ARG A 484 22.94 -4.77 -26.01
C ARG A 484 23.79 -4.88 -24.76
N HIS A 485 23.18 -5.31 -23.65
CA HIS A 485 23.81 -5.46 -22.35
C HIS A 485 23.73 -6.92 -21.87
N PRO A 486 24.43 -7.87 -22.53
CA PRO A 486 24.39 -9.26 -22.09
C PRO A 486 24.90 -9.41 -20.66
N SER A 487 24.26 -10.27 -19.84
CA SER A 487 24.75 -10.54 -18.49
C SER A 487 26.15 -11.11 -18.54
N LYS A 488 27.00 -10.75 -17.58
CA LYS A 488 28.36 -11.28 -17.45
C LYS A 488 28.40 -12.79 -17.15
N ASP A 489 27.25 -13.41 -16.87
CA ASP A 489 27.09 -14.78 -16.40
C ASP A 489 26.92 -15.82 -17.53
N ARG A 490 27.24 -15.44 -18.81
CA ARG A 490 27.33 -16.37 -19.91
C ARG A 490 28.79 -16.54 -20.39
N LYS A 491 29.70 -16.81 -19.45
CA LYS A 491 31.01 -17.35 -19.77
C LYS A 491 31.31 -18.54 -18.87
#